data_3c17639f0108318e49387f8a7f8a3531
#
_entry.id   3c17639f0108318e49387f8a7f8a3531
#
_cell.length_a   1.000
_cell.length_b   1.000
_cell.length_c   1.000
_cell.angle_alpha   90.00
_cell.angle_beta   90.00
_cell.angle_gamma   90.00
#
_symmetry.space_group_name_H-M   'P 1'
#
loop_
_entity.id
_entity.type
_entity.pdbx_description
1 polymer ?
#
loop_
_entity_poly.entity_id
_entity_poly.type
_entity_poly.pdbx_seq_one_letter_code
_entity_poly.pdbx_strand_id
1 'polypeptide(L)'
;TFKCQNRDESIPVWLSESKVIATPMGGMLRFAGTLELAGLDFSINQRRVDVIRRAAREYLAGTDDWEILEIWRGFRPLTPDGLPIIEGPGRWNNLTIATGHGMQGIAMGPITGKLVAQLICKETPALDVAGLGLGRFH
;
A
#
# COMPACT_ATOMS: atom_id res chain seq x y z
N THR A 1 8.98 -4.06 5.72
CA THR A 1 9.00 -5.19 4.78
C THR A 1 10.41 -5.76 4.68
N PHE A 2 10.52 -7.06 4.57
CA PHE A 2 11.76 -7.72 4.18
C PHE A 2 11.50 -8.85 3.20
N LYS A 3 12.53 -9.29 2.49
CA LYS A 3 12.53 -10.45 1.59
C LYS A 3 13.53 -11.49 2.04
N CYS A 4 13.22 -12.75 1.81
CA CYS A 4 14.10 -13.90 2.02
C CYS A 4 13.94 -14.87 0.85
N GLN A 5 14.81 -15.88 0.78
CA GLN A 5 14.70 -16.93 -0.22
C GLN A 5 13.41 -17.72 0.00
N ASN A 6 12.60 -17.90 -1.06
CA ASN A 6 11.42 -18.74 -1.02
C ASN A 6 11.83 -20.20 -1.26
N ARG A 7 11.39 -21.09 -0.40
CA ARG A 7 11.66 -22.52 -0.54
C ARG A 7 10.43 -23.32 -0.99
N ASP A 8 9.25 -22.97 -0.49
CA ASP A 8 8.05 -23.79 -0.69
C ASP A 8 6.74 -23.02 -0.87
N GLU A 9 6.71 -21.72 -0.62
CA GLU A 9 5.48 -20.94 -0.69
C GLU A 9 5.14 -20.55 -2.12
N SER A 10 3.94 -20.91 -2.58
CA SER A 10 3.45 -20.57 -3.92
C SER A 10 2.28 -19.60 -3.93
N ILE A 11 1.64 -19.38 -2.79
CA ILE A 11 0.48 -18.50 -2.63
C ILE A 11 0.72 -17.46 -1.54
N PRO A 12 0.15 -16.25 -1.66
CA PRO A 12 0.17 -15.28 -0.57
C PRO A 12 -0.58 -15.81 0.65
N VAL A 13 0.02 -15.64 1.83
CA VAL A 13 -0.58 -16.03 3.11
C VAL A 13 -0.74 -14.80 3.98
N TRP A 14 -1.93 -14.58 4.52
CA TRP A 14 -2.19 -13.54 5.50
C TRP A 14 -2.21 -14.14 6.91
N LEU A 15 -1.22 -13.76 7.70
CA LEU A 15 -1.13 -14.08 9.12
C LEU A 15 -1.96 -13.05 9.89
N SER A 16 -3.25 -13.32 10.06
CA SER A 16 -4.23 -12.32 10.49
C SER A 16 -4.01 -11.83 11.92
N GLU A 17 -3.55 -12.68 12.82
CA GLU A 17 -3.26 -12.34 14.22
C GLU A 17 -2.07 -11.39 14.32
N SER A 18 -1.00 -11.66 13.58
CA SER A 18 0.22 -10.85 13.57
C SER A 18 0.18 -9.66 12.62
N LYS A 19 -0.87 -9.55 11.78
CA LYS A 19 -1.01 -8.51 10.74
C LYS A 19 0.16 -8.49 9.74
N VAL A 20 0.68 -9.67 9.42
CA VAL A 20 1.79 -9.86 8.47
C VAL A 20 1.28 -10.61 7.24
N ILE A 21 1.72 -10.19 6.07
CA ILE A 21 1.44 -10.88 4.80
C ILE A 21 2.76 -11.45 4.28
N ALA A 22 2.78 -12.74 4.00
CA ALA A 22 3.83 -13.41 3.26
C ALA A 22 3.41 -13.50 1.79
N THR A 23 4.22 -12.96 0.87
CA THR A 23 3.90 -12.91 -0.57
C THR A 23 5.05 -13.50 -1.37
N PRO A 24 4.83 -14.60 -2.12
CA PRO A 24 5.83 -15.13 -3.05
C PRO A 24 6.15 -14.12 -4.17
N MET A 25 7.43 -13.97 -4.47
CA MET A 25 7.92 -13.04 -5.48
C MET A 25 9.14 -13.61 -6.21
N GLY A 26 8.94 -14.44 -7.23
CA GLY A 26 10.00 -14.89 -8.11
C GLY A 26 11.20 -15.55 -7.38
N GLY A 27 10.98 -16.62 -6.62
CA GLY A 27 12.02 -17.30 -5.84
C GLY A 27 12.36 -16.62 -4.50
N MET A 28 11.71 -15.52 -4.18
CA MET A 28 11.81 -14.83 -2.90
C MET A 28 10.45 -14.84 -2.20
N LEU A 29 10.46 -14.74 -0.88
CA LEU A 29 9.27 -14.50 -0.08
C LEU A 29 9.37 -13.14 0.59
N ARG A 30 8.38 -12.28 0.34
CA ARG A 30 8.30 -10.95 0.95
C ARG A 30 7.36 -10.98 2.15
N PHE A 31 7.84 -10.51 3.28
CA PHE A 31 7.02 -10.26 4.45
C PHE A 31 6.72 -8.78 4.58
N ALA A 32 5.46 -8.43 4.61
CA ALA A 32 4.96 -7.08 4.83
C ALA A 32 4.08 -7.05 6.07
N GLY A 33 4.37 -6.15 6.97
CA GLY A 33 3.59 -5.92 8.18
C GLY A 33 3.93 -4.54 8.72
N THR A 34 3.28 -4.12 9.74
CA THR A 34 3.42 -2.84 10.44
C THR A 34 3.10 -1.61 9.58
N LEU A 35 2.38 -0.69 10.16
CA LEU A 35 2.17 0.67 9.70
C LEU A 35 2.64 1.61 10.80
N GLU A 36 3.42 2.63 10.43
CA GLU A 36 3.93 3.63 11.36
C GLU A 36 3.38 5.00 11.00
N LEU A 37 2.81 5.71 11.98
CA LEU A 37 2.37 7.09 11.87
C LEU A 37 3.47 8.00 12.45
N ALA A 38 4.63 8.01 11.80
CA ALA A 38 5.86 8.67 12.29
C ALA A 38 6.28 9.85 11.40
N GLY A 39 5.38 10.43 10.62
CA GLY A 39 5.71 11.49 9.67
C GLY A 39 6.62 11.01 8.53
N LEU A 40 7.38 11.94 7.95
CA LEU A 40 8.27 11.68 6.80
C LEU A 40 9.67 11.23 7.26
N ASP A 41 9.72 10.24 8.13
CA ASP A 41 10.98 9.63 8.57
C ASP A 41 11.33 8.41 7.72
N PHE A 42 12.50 8.34 7.11
CA PHE A 42 12.98 7.23 6.28
C PHE A 42 13.84 6.21 7.06
N SER A 43 14.02 6.38 8.36
CA SER A 43 14.76 5.39 9.15
C SER A 43 14.02 4.05 9.22
N ILE A 44 14.74 2.95 9.30
CA ILE A 44 14.17 1.62 9.49
C ILE A 44 14.15 1.31 10.99
N ASN A 45 12.96 1.13 11.54
CA ASN A 45 12.79 0.72 12.92
C ASN A 45 13.04 -0.79 13.05
N GLN A 46 14.21 -1.16 13.60
CA GLN A 46 14.60 -2.57 13.74
C GLN A 46 13.62 -3.38 14.57
N ARG A 47 13.02 -2.82 15.62
CA ARG A 47 12.02 -3.50 16.44
C ARG A 47 10.80 -3.94 15.61
N ARG A 48 10.42 -3.15 14.61
CA ARG A 48 9.31 -3.47 13.68
C ARG A 48 9.69 -4.61 12.73
N VAL A 49 10.93 -4.63 12.27
CA VAL A 49 11.46 -5.74 11.45
C VAL A 49 11.46 -7.04 12.26
N ASP A 50 11.91 -6.97 13.52
CA ASP A 50 11.98 -8.15 14.40
C ASP A 50 10.58 -8.72 14.73
N VAL A 51 9.57 -7.88 14.86
CA VAL A 51 8.18 -8.34 15.01
C VAL A 51 7.72 -9.13 13.79
N ILE A 52 8.01 -8.65 12.58
CA ILE A 52 7.67 -9.36 11.34
C ILE A 52 8.43 -10.68 11.23
N ARG A 53 9.72 -10.71 11.60
CA ARG A 53 10.52 -11.96 11.64
C ARG A 53 9.96 -12.97 12.63
N ARG A 54 9.56 -12.51 13.81
CA ARG A 54 8.94 -13.37 14.82
C ARG A 54 7.66 -14.00 14.29
N ALA A 55 6.79 -13.21 13.67
CA ALA A 55 5.57 -13.72 13.04
C ALA A 55 5.88 -14.75 11.95
N ALA A 56 6.89 -14.52 11.10
CA ALA A 56 7.29 -15.50 10.10
C ALA A 56 7.67 -16.85 10.74
N ARG A 57 8.47 -16.84 11.80
CA ARG A 57 8.90 -18.04 12.52
C ARG A 57 7.78 -18.77 13.26
N GLU A 58 6.82 -18.01 13.79
CA GLU A 58 5.69 -18.56 14.54
C GLU A 58 4.70 -19.30 13.63
N TYR A 59 4.46 -18.78 12.43
CA TYR A 59 3.39 -19.27 11.55
C TYR A 59 3.87 -20.09 10.36
N LEU A 60 5.15 -20.01 9.99
CA LEU A 60 5.69 -20.71 8.83
C LEU A 60 6.84 -21.64 9.25
N ALA A 61 6.73 -22.91 8.93
CA ALA A 61 7.77 -23.89 9.25
C ALA A 61 9.06 -23.62 8.47
N GLY A 62 10.21 -23.92 9.08
CA GLY A 62 11.52 -23.87 8.42
C GLY A 62 12.02 -22.45 8.11
N THR A 63 11.51 -21.43 8.81
CA THR A 63 11.92 -20.04 8.58
C THR A 63 13.10 -19.56 9.45
N ASP A 64 13.59 -20.39 10.35
CA ASP A 64 14.64 -20.00 11.31
C ASP A 64 15.96 -19.63 10.62
N ASP A 65 16.31 -20.35 9.55
CA ASP A 65 17.54 -20.18 8.79
C ASP A 65 17.39 -19.27 7.56
N TRP A 66 16.26 -18.58 7.43
CA TRP A 66 16.06 -17.72 6.27
C TRP A 66 16.90 -16.45 6.36
N GLU A 67 17.72 -16.24 5.35
CA GLU A 67 18.49 -15.03 5.18
C GLU A 67 17.61 -13.88 4.73
N ILE A 68 17.77 -12.71 5.35
CA ILE A 68 17.13 -11.49 4.91
C ILE A 68 17.94 -10.91 3.76
N LEU A 69 17.39 -10.93 2.57
CA LEU A 69 18.03 -10.40 1.36
C LEU A 69 17.88 -8.88 1.26
N GLU A 70 16.76 -8.33 1.73
CA GLU A 70 16.47 -6.92 1.63
C GLU A 70 15.48 -6.48 2.71
N ILE A 71 15.71 -5.31 3.29
CA ILE A 71 14.76 -4.60 4.16
C ILE A 71 14.47 -3.26 3.52
N TRP A 72 13.18 -2.93 3.33
CA TRP A 72 12.77 -1.65 2.78
C TRP A 72 11.49 -1.14 3.42
N ARG A 73 11.25 0.14 3.26
CA ARG A 73 10.03 0.82 3.64
C ARG A 73 9.63 1.82 2.54
N GLY A 74 8.40 2.24 2.57
CA GLY A 74 7.87 3.27 1.69
C GLY A 74 6.74 4.03 2.38
N PHE A 75 6.48 5.23 1.92
CA PHE A 75 5.33 5.99 2.37
C PHE A 75 4.07 5.48 1.69
N ARG A 76 3.00 5.49 2.46
CA ARG A 76 1.66 5.19 1.99
C ARG A 76 0.86 6.49 1.98
N PRO A 77 0.37 6.95 0.83
CA PRO A 77 -0.46 8.14 0.78
C PRO A 77 -1.81 7.85 1.43
N LEU A 78 -2.05 8.47 2.56
CA LEU A 78 -3.29 8.37 3.34
C LEU A 78 -3.94 9.74 3.43
N THR A 79 -5.25 9.75 3.47
CA THR A 79 -6.09 10.90 3.77
C THR A 79 -6.66 10.77 5.18
N PRO A 80 -7.03 11.85 5.86
CA PRO A 80 -7.60 11.76 7.20
C PRO A 80 -8.89 10.94 7.30
N ASP A 81 -9.68 10.92 6.24
CA ASP A 81 -10.97 10.19 6.15
C ASP A 81 -10.85 8.80 5.52
N GLY A 82 -9.66 8.43 5.03
CA GLY A 82 -9.41 7.14 4.39
C GLY A 82 -9.95 7.02 2.96
N LEU A 83 -10.58 8.06 2.40
CA LEU A 83 -11.05 8.09 1.02
C LEU A 83 -10.00 8.71 0.09
N PRO A 84 -9.86 8.23 -1.16
CA PRO A 84 -8.93 8.84 -2.10
C PRO A 84 -9.34 10.27 -2.45
N ILE A 85 -8.37 11.06 -2.91
CA ILE A 85 -8.63 12.34 -3.57
C ILE A 85 -8.63 12.06 -5.06
N ILE A 86 -9.75 12.37 -5.73
CA ILE A 86 -9.89 12.32 -7.18
C ILE A 86 -10.57 13.63 -7.59
N GLU A 87 -9.81 14.55 -8.15
CA GLU A 87 -10.30 15.89 -8.51
C GLU A 87 -9.76 16.27 -9.89
N GLY A 88 -10.66 16.69 -10.77
CA GLY A 88 -10.34 17.21 -12.09
C GLY A 88 -9.94 18.68 -12.06
N PRO A 89 -9.78 19.29 -13.24
CA PRO A 89 -9.52 20.72 -13.35
C PRO A 89 -10.60 21.53 -12.62
N GLY A 90 -10.19 22.39 -11.71
CA GLY A 90 -11.05 23.23 -10.91
C GLY A 90 -10.38 24.58 -10.65
N ARG A 91 -9.90 24.82 -9.43
CA ARG A 91 -9.14 26.02 -9.09
C ARG A 91 -7.93 26.25 -10.01
N TRP A 92 -7.30 25.19 -10.50
CA TRP A 92 -6.26 25.21 -11.53
C TRP A 92 -6.72 24.48 -12.78
N ASN A 93 -6.76 25.17 -13.90
CA ASN A 93 -7.33 24.65 -15.16
C ASN A 93 -6.62 23.45 -15.77
N ASN A 94 -5.36 23.20 -15.38
CA ASN A 94 -4.51 22.15 -15.96
C ASN A 94 -4.00 21.15 -14.90
N LEU A 95 -4.64 21.09 -13.74
CA LEU A 95 -4.26 20.19 -12.66
C LEU A 95 -5.37 19.17 -12.42
N THR A 96 -5.01 17.90 -12.42
CA THR A 96 -5.85 16.79 -11.97
C THR A 96 -5.10 16.05 -10.86
N ILE A 97 -5.80 15.72 -9.79
CA ILE A 97 -5.23 15.07 -8.60
C ILE A 97 -5.87 13.71 -8.42
N ALA A 98 -5.04 12.67 -8.27
CA ALA A 98 -5.48 11.32 -7.93
C ALA A 98 -4.48 10.71 -6.93
N THR A 99 -4.83 10.64 -5.65
CA THR A 99 -3.93 10.20 -4.58
C THR A 99 -4.70 9.73 -3.35
N GLY A 100 -3.99 9.32 -2.30
CA GLY A 100 -4.60 9.01 -1.01
C GLY A 100 -5.32 7.66 -0.90
N HIS A 101 -5.08 6.73 -1.83
CA HIS A 101 -5.78 5.43 -1.90
C HIS A 101 -5.41 4.44 -0.78
N GLY A 102 -4.50 4.79 0.10
CA GLY A 102 -4.10 3.96 1.23
C GLY A 102 -3.61 2.56 0.79
N MET A 103 -4.25 1.52 1.31
CA MET A 103 -3.94 0.13 0.96
C MET A 103 -4.61 -0.33 -0.34
N GLN A 104 -5.57 0.41 -0.86
CA GLN A 104 -6.42 0.01 -1.99
C GLN A 104 -5.92 0.51 -3.35
N GLY A 105 -4.77 1.20 -3.40
CA GLY A 105 -4.30 1.87 -4.61
C GLY A 105 -4.20 0.97 -5.84
N ILE A 106 -3.71 -0.25 -5.70
CA ILE A 106 -3.63 -1.20 -6.83
C ILE A 106 -5.02 -1.67 -7.25
N ALA A 107 -5.87 -2.04 -6.31
CA ALA A 107 -7.23 -2.50 -6.59
C ALA A 107 -8.11 -1.39 -7.22
N MET A 108 -7.94 -0.16 -6.76
CA MET A 108 -8.68 1.00 -7.28
C MET A 108 -8.05 1.64 -8.52
N GLY A 109 -6.84 1.24 -8.89
CA GLY A 109 -6.10 1.81 -10.03
C GLY A 109 -6.90 1.89 -11.32
N PRO A 110 -7.55 0.80 -11.78
CA PRO A 110 -8.31 0.81 -13.03
C PRO A 110 -9.47 1.80 -13.04
N ILE A 111 -10.27 1.83 -11.98
CA ILE A 111 -11.40 2.78 -11.89
C ILE A 111 -10.91 4.21 -11.72
N THR A 112 -9.86 4.45 -10.93
CA THR A 112 -9.25 5.76 -10.78
C THR A 112 -8.74 6.28 -12.12
N GLY A 113 -8.06 5.46 -12.90
CA GLY A 113 -7.58 5.83 -14.24
C GLY A 113 -8.71 6.21 -15.18
N LYS A 114 -9.82 5.46 -15.16
CA LYS A 114 -11.03 5.79 -15.94
C LYS A 114 -11.61 7.13 -15.53
N LEU A 115 -11.79 7.36 -14.23
CA LEU A 115 -12.36 8.61 -13.71
C LEU A 115 -11.48 9.81 -14.05
N VAL A 116 -10.17 9.69 -13.90
CA VAL A 116 -9.19 10.73 -14.25
C VAL A 116 -9.28 11.06 -15.73
N ALA A 117 -9.33 10.05 -16.61
CA ALA A 117 -9.47 10.27 -18.05
C ALA A 117 -10.77 11.03 -18.38
N GLN A 118 -11.89 10.64 -17.80
CA GLN A 118 -13.18 11.31 -17.98
C GLN A 118 -13.15 12.76 -17.51
N LEU A 119 -12.55 13.03 -16.34
CA LEU A 119 -12.42 14.40 -15.81
C LEU A 119 -11.55 15.29 -16.73
N ILE A 120 -10.45 14.75 -17.26
CA ILE A 120 -9.57 15.48 -18.19
C ILE A 120 -10.30 15.75 -19.51
N CYS A 121 -11.02 14.77 -20.05
CA CYS A 121 -11.80 14.89 -21.28
C CYS A 121 -13.11 15.66 -21.12
N LYS A 122 -13.44 16.11 -19.91
CA LYS A 122 -14.73 16.79 -19.58
C LYS A 122 -15.96 15.92 -19.88
N GLU A 123 -15.80 14.62 -19.72
CA GLU A 123 -16.88 13.67 -19.80
C GLU A 123 -17.55 13.51 -18.42
N THR A 124 -18.79 13.02 -18.40
CA THR A 124 -19.45 12.65 -17.14
C THR A 124 -18.75 11.45 -16.51
N PRO A 125 -18.24 11.57 -15.28
CA PRO A 125 -17.59 10.46 -14.61
C PRO A 125 -18.54 9.27 -14.41
N ALA A 126 -18.02 8.05 -14.57
CA ALA A 126 -18.78 6.80 -14.41
C ALA A 126 -19.28 6.57 -12.98
N LEU A 127 -18.68 7.23 -12.00
CA LEU A 127 -19.09 7.26 -10.60
C LEU A 127 -19.13 8.70 -10.11
N ASP A 128 -19.95 8.98 -9.12
CA ASP A 128 -19.96 10.29 -8.45
C ASP A 128 -18.65 10.52 -7.71
N VAL A 129 -17.92 11.55 -8.08
CA VAL A 129 -16.65 11.98 -7.48
C VAL A 129 -16.76 13.28 -6.69
N ALA A 130 -17.95 13.87 -6.55
CA ALA A 130 -18.16 15.16 -5.89
C ALA A 130 -17.61 15.17 -4.44
N GLY A 131 -17.75 14.04 -3.73
CA GLY A 131 -17.23 13.87 -2.37
C GLY A 131 -15.75 13.53 -2.29
N LEU A 132 -15.02 13.41 -3.41
CA LEU A 132 -13.61 13.01 -3.44
C LEU A 132 -12.64 14.17 -3.69
N GLY A 133 -13.14 15.40 -3.82
CA GLY A 133 -12.30 16.58 -4.02
C GLY A 133 -11.57 17.03 -2.76
N LEU A 134 -10.52 17.85 -2.95
CA LEU A 134 -9.73 18.45 -1.86
C LEU A 134 -10.59 19.35 -0.96
N GLY A 135 -11.64 19.96 -1.49
CA GLY A 135 -12.52 20.87 -0.76
C GLY A 135 -13.21 20.25 0.47
N ARG A 136 -13.22 18.93 0.60
CA ARG A 136 -13.80 18.24 1.76
C ARG A 136 -12.97 18.35 3.05
N PHE A 137 -11.75 18.90 2.95
CA PHE A 137 -10.85 19.10 4.09
C PHE A 137 -10.80 20.57 4.57
N HIS A 138 -11.67 21.44 4.06
CA HIS A 138 -11.72 22.86 4.38
C HIS A 138 -13.06 23.24 4.99
#